data_7afdeaa2e6f8cf5d33dd419b9594cdae
#
_entry.id   7afdeaa2e6f8cf5d33dd419b9594cdae
#
_cell.length_a   1.000
_cell.length_b   1.000
_cell.length_c   1.000
_cell.angle_alpha   90.00
_cell.angle_beta   90.00
_cell.angle_gamma   90.00
#
_symmetry.space_group_name_H-M   'P 1'
#
loop_
_entity.id
_entity.type
_entity.pdbx_description
1 polymer ?
#
loop_
_entity_poly.entity_id
_entity_poly.type
_entity_poly.pdbx_seq_one_letter_code
_entity_poly.pdbx_strand_id
1 'polypeptide(L)'
;DRRQRQMCIRDSANGENSAVGNGILPQSAEYILDCGVDLITLGNHSLKRKEIYDYLDSSAPIIRPANYHSSAPGRGIEIIDKGYCKIAVINLQGAVYLDPIENPFSVIDSLIDKAKSEGAGIIIIDFHAEATAEKKAMGFYVDGRVSAIFGTHTHTQTNDNQILPNGTGYITDIGMTGPYYSVLGVAVEPAIQKLKTGLPTRFINEDGVCTLEGCLFEIDEKSGKTVNTKLIRR
;
A
#
# COMPACT_ATOMS: atom_id res chain seq x y z
N ASP A 1 -14.96 -16.20 25.83
CA ASP A 1 -15.02 -17.39 24.97
C ASP A 1 -13.86 -17.32 23.96
N ARG A 2 -12.86 -18.20 24.12
CA ARG A 2 -11.64 -18.20 23.32
C ARG A 2 -11.85 -18.70 21.87
N ARG A 3 -13.04 -19.14 21.51
CA ARG A 3 -13.34 -19.66 20.17
C ARG A 3 -13.71 -18.58 19.13
N GLN A 4 -13.94 -17.34 19.54
CA GLN A 4 -14.27 -16.24 18.64
C GLN A 4 -13.06 -15.38 18.20
N ARG A 5 -11.82 -15.76 18.56
CA ARG A 5 -10.61 -15.01 18.24
C ARG A 5 -9.68 -15.69 17.24
N GLN A 6 -10.24 -16.38 16.28
CA GLN A 6 -9.48 -16.72 15.06
C GLN A 6 -9.84 -15.79 13.90
N MET A 7 -10.02 -14.51 14.18
CA MET A 7 -9.83 -13.51 13.12
C MET A 7 -8.32 -13.47 12.83
N CYS A 8 -7.96 -13.95 11.65
CA CYS A 8 -6.58 -13.82 11.22
C CYS A 8 -6.34 -12.38 10.84
N ILE A 9 -5.81 -11.60 11.77
CA ILE A 9 -5.29 -10.26 11.49
C ILE A 9 -4.07 -10.47 10.60
N ARG A 10 -4.03 -9.75 9.48
CA ARG A 10 -2.90 -9.66 8.56
C ARG A 10 -2.61 -8.22 8.33
N ASP A 11 -1.36 -7.87 8.52
CA ASP A 11 -0.90 -6.50 8.39
C ASP A 11 -0.06 -6.37 7.12
N SER A 12 -0.47 -5.48 6.23
CA SER A 12 0.40 -4.99 5.17
C SER A 12 0.74 -3.52 5.43
N ALA A 13 1.96 -3.14 5.16
CA ALA A 13 2.41 -1.76 5.28
C ALA A 13 3.08 -1.30 3.99
N ASN A 14 2.79 -0.06 3.58
CA ASN A 14 3.57 0.58 2.53
C ASN A 14 4.88 1.08 3.13
N GLY A 15 6.00 0.47 2.70
CA GLY A 15 7.34 0.77 3.20
C GLY A 15 8.16 1.70 2.31
N GLU A 16 7.54 2.29 1.31
CA GLU A 16 8.22 3.03 0.24
C GLU A 16 9.19 4.12 0.71
N ASN A 17 8.87 4.80 1.81
CA ASN A 17 9.66 5.93 2.34
C ASN A 17 10.33 5.61 3.68
N SER A 18 10.60 4.35 3.97
CA SER A 18 11.19 3.92 5.25
C SER A 18 12.71 4.15 5.35
N ALA A 19 13.39 4.50 4.25
CA ALA A 19 14.79 4.92 4.30
C ALA A 19 14.91 6.44 4.45
N VAL A 20 16.05 6.90 4.97
CA VAL A 20 16.35 8.33 5.05
C VAL A 20 16.34 8.95 3.64
N GLY A 21 15.50 9.93 3.43
CA GLY A 21 15.25 10.60 2.16
C GLY A 21 14.04 10.01 1.44
N ASN A 22 14.17 8.89 0.78
CA ASN A 22 13.09 8.12 0.18
C ASN A 22 13.57 6.72 -0.25
N GLY A 23 12.64 5.89 -0.69
CA GLY A 23 12.92 4.49 -0.99
C GLY A 23 12.96 3.64 0.29
N ILE A 24 13.39 2.39 0.14
CA ILE A 24 13.54 1.41 1.22
C ILE A 24 14.91 0.75 1.12
N LEU A 25 15.48 0.39 2.27
CA LEU A 25 16.69 -0.42 2.39
C LEU A 25 16.35 -1.80 2.95
N PRO A 26 17.16 -2.84 2.69
CA PRO A 26 16.94 -4.17 3.27
C PRO A 26 16.76 -4.15 4.80
N GLN A 27 17.59 -3.40 5.52
CA GLN A 27 17.49 -3.28 6.99
C GLN A 27 16.17 -2.64 7.44
N SER A 28 15.66 -1.66 6.67
CA SER A 28 14.35 -1.06 6.96
C SER A 28 13.22 -2.05 6.72
N ALA A 29 13.31 -2.85 5.65
CA ALA A 29 12.34 -3.90 5.36
C ALA A 29 12.32 -4.97 6.46
N GLU A 30 13.49 -5.47 6.85
CA GLU A 30 13.63 -6.45 7.94
C GLU A 30 13.05 -5.92 9.25
N TYR A 31 13.35 -4.67 9.61
CA TYR A 31 12.80 -4.06 10.82
C TYR A 31 11.25 -3.99 10.80
N ILE A 32 10.65 -3.60 9.65
CA ILE A 32 9.19 -3.54 9.50
C ILE A 32 8.58 -4.95 9.68
N LEU A 33 9.19 -5.97 9.07
CA LEU A 33 8.73 -7.35 9.18
C LEU A 33 8.89 -7.89 10.61
N ASP A 34 9.98 -7.57 11.29
CA ASP A 34 10.22 -7.95 12.69
C ASP A 34 9.22 -7.28 13.65
N CYS A 35 8.66 -6.13 13.29
CA CYS A 35 7.56 -5.49 14.00
C CYS A 35 6.20 -6.21 13.82
N GLY A 36 6.14 -7.26 13.00
CA GLY A 36 4.96 -8.10 12.83
C GLY A 36 4.14 -7.82 11.56
N VAL A 37 4.65 -6.98 10.65
CA VAL A 37 4.04 -6.79 9.32
C VAL A 37 4.24 -8.07 8.49
N ASP A 38 3.18 -8.60 7.91
CA ASP A 38 3.22 -9.83 7.10
C ASP A 38 3.71 -9.58 5.67
N LEU A 39 3.48 -8.38 5.11
CA LEU A 39 3.87 -8.03 3.75
C LEU A 39 4.12 -6.53 3.61
N ILE A 40 5.18 -6.17 2.90
CA ILE A 40 5.50 -4.79 2.55
C ILE A 40 5.09 -4.53 1.09
N THR A 41 4.32 -3.46 0.88
CA THR A 41 4.06 -2.88 -0.44
C THR A 41 4.91 -1.63 -0.64
N LEU A 42 5.08 -1.22 -1.87
CA LEU A 42 5.89 -0.06 -2.25
C LEU A 42 5.11 0.88 -3.20
N GLY A 43 5.81 1.80 -3.86
CA GLY A 43 5.23 2.76 -4.77
C GLY A 43 6.26 3.32 -5.77
N ASN A 44 6.16 4.60 -6.13
CA ASN A 44 7.00 5.23 -7.14
C ASN A 44 8.48 5.38 -6.72
N HIS A 45 8.80 5.19 -5.45
CA HIS A 45 10.19 5.17 -4.98
C HIS A 45 10.76 3.77 -4.78
N SER A 46 10.08 2.72 -5.22
CA SER A 46 10.49 1.31 -5.04
C SER A 46 11.95 1.03 -5.44
N LEU A 47 12.41 1.68 -6.51
CA LEU A 47 13.72 1.44 -7.11
C LEU A 47 14.71 2.60 -6.89
N LYS A 48 14.45 3.51 -5.94
CA LYS A 48 15.33 4.65 -5.65
C LYS A 48 16.64 4.24 -4.98
N ARG A 49 16.66 3.10 -4.29
CA ARG A 49 17.83 2.53 -3.62
C ARG A 49 18.25 1.24 -4.31
N LYS A 50 19.46 1.20 -4.86
CA LYS A 50 19.97 0.00 -5.55
C LYS A 50 20.15 -1.19 -4.61
N GLU A 51 20.41 -0.91 -3.35
CA GLU A 51 20.63 -1.90 -2.30
C GLU A 51 19.42 -2.80 -2.07
N ILE A 52 18.20 -2.35 -2.47
CA ILE A 52 16.99 -3.15 -2.33
C ILE A 52 16.77 -4.17 -3.46
N TYR A 53 17.48 -4.07 -4.58
CA TYR A 53 17.19 -4.86 -5.79
C TYR A 53 17.29 -6.36 -5.55
N ASP A 54 18.41 -6.83 -4.99
CA ASP A 54 18.59 -8.26 -4.69
C ASP A 54 17.59 -8.75 -3.62
N TYR A 55 17.20 -7.86 -2.71
CA TYR A 55 16.18 -8.16 -1.70
C TYR A 55 14.79 -8.29 -2.31
N LEU A 56 14.44 -7.46 -3.31
CA LEU A 56 13.18 -7.56 -4.06
C LEU A 56 13.11 -8.86 -4.88
N ASP A 57 14.23 -9.34 -5.41
CA ASP A 57 14.30 -10.61 -6.16
C ASP A 57 14.35 -11.85 -5.27
N SER A 58 14.49 -11.67 -3.96
CA SER A 58 14.46 -12.76 -3.00
C SER A 58 13.04 -13.26 -2.69
N SER A 59 12.94 -14.25 -1.79
CA SER A 59 11.66 -14.73 -1.24
C SER A 59 11.10 -13.84 -0.11
N ALA A 60 11.70 -12.70 0.18
CA ALA A 60 11.20 -11.78 1.20
C ALA A 60 9.78 -11.30 0.91
N PRO A 61 8.93 -11.13 1.93
CA PRO A 61 7.55 -10.68 1.75
C PRO A 61 7.49 -9.16 1.49
N ILE A 62 7.97 -8.78 0.32
CA ILE A 62 7.97 -7.40 -0.18
C ILE A 62 7.62 -7.40 -1.67
N ILE A 63 6.72 -6.49 -2.07
CA ILE A 63 6.30 -6.35 -3.46
C ILE A 63 6.36 -4.90 -3.91
N ARG A 64 6.70 -4.69 -5.17
CA ARG A 64 6.68 -3.39 -5.84
C ARG A 64 5.46 -3.28 -6.77
N PRO A 65 5.10 -2.10 -7.30
CA PRO A 65 4.00 -1.99 -8.24
C PRO A 65 4.14 -2.96 -9.43
N ALA A 66 3.08 -3.70 -9.72
CA ALA A 66 3.06 -4.74 -10.75
C ALA A 66 3.17 -4.18 -12.17
N ASN A 67 2.75 -2.92 -12.35
CA ASN A 67 2.77 -2.24 -13.63
C ASN A 67 4.11 -1.55 -13.97
N TYR A 68 5.19 -1.88 -13.25
CA TYR A 68 6.56 -1.62 -13.71
C TYR A 68 6.92 -2.62 -14.82
N HIS A 69 7.89 -2.23 -15.66
CA HIS A 69 8.40 -3.12 -16.69
C HIS A 69 8.85 -4.48 -16.12
N SER A 70 8.65 -5.56 -16.86
CA SER A 70 8.93 -6.94 -16.41
C SER A 70 10.39 -7.21 -16.06
N SER A 71 11.33 -6.42 -16.59
CA SER A 71 12.75 -6.52 -16.23
C SER A 71 13.13 -5.78 -14.92
N ALA A 72 12.20 -5.08 -14.29
CA ALA A 72 12.46 -4.46 -13.00
C ALA A 72 12.56 -5.52 -11.90
N PRO A 73 13.51 -5.38 -10.94
CA PRO A 73 13.65 -6.35 -9.85
C PRO A 73 12.36 -6.47 -9.03
N GLY A 74 12.12 -7.69 -8.55
CA GLY A 74 10.98 -8.00 -7.68
C GLY A 74 9.67 -8.29 -8.42
N ARG A 75 8.64 -8.55 -7.65
CA ARG A 75 7.30 -8.94 -8.09
C ARG A 75 6.23 -7.96 -7.63
N GLY A 76 5.07 -7.95 -8.29
CA GLY A 76 3.97 -7.03 -7.97
C GLY A 76 2.75 -7.69 -7.36
N ILE A 77 2.79 -9.00 -7.15
CA ILE A 77 1.77 -9.79 -6.48
C ILE A 77 2.43 -10.81 -5.56
N GLU A 78 1.84 -11.00 -4.39
CA GLU A 78 2.21 -12.05 -3.44
C GLU A 78 0.97 -12.84 -3.03
N ILE A 79 1.11 -14.16 -2.91
CA ILE A 79 0.04 -15.04 -2.44
C ILE A 79 0.49 -15.71 -1.14
N ILE A 80 -0.21 -15.35 -0.08
CA ILE A 80 0.04 -15.86 1.26
C ILE A 80 -0.91 -17.03 1.52
N ASP A 81 -0.37 -18.25 1.62
CA ASP A 81 -1.13 -19.45 1.97
C ASP A 81 -1.15 -19.65 3.49
N LYS A 82 -2.34 -19.70 4.07
CA LYS A 82 -2.56 -19.94 5.52
C LYS A 82 -3.11 -21.36 5.79
N GLY A 83 -3.16 -22.19 4.78
CA GLY A 83 -3.69 -23.56 4.87
C GLY A 83 -5.22 -23.63 4.78
N TYR A 84 -5.94 -22.70 5.38
CA TYR A 84 -7.41 -22.62 5.32
C TYR A 84 -7.91 -21.51 4.38
N CYS A 85 -7.08 -20.54 4.07
CA CYS A 85 -7.38 -19.42 3.17
C CYS A 85 -6.10 -18.95 2.45
N LYS A 86 -6.21 -18.62 1.18
CA LYS A 86 -5.16 -17.92 0.43
C LYS A 86 -5.53 -16.46 0.23
N ILE A 87 -4.58 -15.58 0.54
CA ILE A 87 -4.72 -14.14 0.41
C ILE A 87 -3.74 -13.65 -0.65
N ALA A 88 -4.24 -13.04 -1.71
CA ALA A 88 -3.42 -12.35 -2.68
C ALA A 88 -3.33 -10.86 -2.33
N VAL A 89 -2.14 -10.29 -2.34
CA VAL A 89 -1.92 -8.86 -2.25
C VAL A 89 -1.28 -8.40 -3.55
N ILE A 90 -1.86 -7.38 -4.17
CA ILE A 90 -1.41 -6.77 -5.42
C ILE A 90 -1.00 -5.33 -5.11
N ASN A 91 0.17 -4.93 -5.56
CA ASN A 91 0.59 -3.54 -5.51
C ASN A 91 0.51 -2.94 -6.91
N LEU A 92 -0.09 -1.78 -7.06
CA LEU A 92 -0.17 -1.01 -8.30
C LEU A 92 0.26 0.44 -8.07
N GLN A 93 0.78 1.07 -9.12
CA GLN A 93 1.02 2.51 -9.15
C GLN A 93 0.10 3.19 -10.15
N GLY A 94 -0.44 4.36 -9.77
CA GLY A 94 -1.18 5.23 -10.68
C GLY A 94 -0.27 5.85 -11.75
N ALA A 95 -0.89 6.31 -12.83
CA ALA A 95 -0.20 6.97 -13.95
C ALA A 95 -0.41 8.49 -13.96
N VAL A 96 -1.44 9.00 -13.27
CA VAL A 96 -1.76 10.43 -13.27
C VAL A 96 -0.83 11.17 -12.31
N TYR A 97 -0.06 12.13 -12.83
CA TYR A 97 0.94 12.95 -12.12
C TYR A 97 2.15 12.18 -11.56
N LEU A 98 2.33 10.92 -11.95
CA LEU A 98 3.49 10.09 -11.59
C LEU A 98 4.32 9.76 -12.82
N ASP A 99 5.49 9.13 -12.60
CA ASP A 99 6.35 8.69 -13.69
C ASP A 99 5.60 7.76 -14.64
N PRO A 100 5.81 7.85 -15.96
CA PRO A 100 5.12 7.03 -16.93
C PRO A 100 5.50 5.55 -16.78
N ILE A 101 4.49 4.74 -16.53
CA ILE A 101 4.58 3.29 -16.43
C ILE A 101 3.41 2.66 -17.18
N GLU A 102 3.33 1.34 -17.20
CA GLU A 102 2.17 0.67 -17.81
C GLU A 102 0.86 1.07 -17.10
N ASN A 103 -0.19 1.31 -17.89
CA ASN A 103 -1.48 1.75 -17.34
C ASN A 103 -2.01 0.70 -16.35
N PRO A 104 -2.30 1.08 -15.08
CA PRO A 104 -2.75 0.14 -14.05
C PRO A 104 -4.05 -0.60 -14.42
N PHE A 105 -4.94 0.04 -15.18
CA PHE A 105 -6.18 -0.60 -15.66
C PHE A 105 -5.91 -1.70 -16.70
N SER A 106 -4.80 -1.62 -17.45
CA SER A 106 -4.44 -2.64 -18.44
C SER A 106 -3.88 -3.91 -17.82
N VAL A 107 -3.28 -3.83 -16.61
CA VAL A 107 -2.62 -4.98 -15.98
C VAL A 107 -3.46 -5.63 -14.89
N ILE A 108 -4.38 -4.90 -14.25
CA ILE A 108 -5.09 -5.40 -13.07
C ILE A 108 -5.93 -6.64 -13.34
N ASP A 109 -6.55 -6.74 -14.51
CA ASP A 109 -7.41 -7.88 -14.85
C ASP A 109 -6.63 -9.19 -14.83
N SER A 110 -5.48 -9.22 -15.47
CA SER A 110 -4.60 -10.40 -15.51
C SER A 110 -4.09 -10.79 -14.12
N LEU A 111 -3.85 -9.82 -13.24
CA LEU A 111 -3.40 -10.07 -11.86
C LEU A 111 -4.51 -10.65 -10.99
N ILE A 112 -5.75 -10.16 -11.14
CA ILE A 112 -6.92 -10.74 -10.47
C ILE A 112 -7.16 -12.18 -10.94
N ASP A 113 -7.08 -12.42 -12.25
CA ASP A 113 -7.25 -13.75 -12.82
C ASP A 113 -6.15 -14.70 -12.33
N LYS A 114 -4.90 -14.24 -12.27
CA LYS A 114 -3.79 -15.00 -11.69
C LYS A 114 -4.07 -15.34 -10.23
N ALA A 115 -4.44 -14.35 -9.39
CA ALA A 115 -4.76 -14.59 -7.98
C ALA A 115 -5.85 -15.66 -7.81
N LYS A 116 -6.94 -15.57 -8.59
CA LYS A 116 -8.04 -16.54 -8.57
C LYS A 116 -7.60 -17.93 -9.04
N SER A 117 -6.80 -18.01 -10.10
CA SER A 117 -6.30 -19.31 -10.62
C SER A 117 -5.38 -20.04 -9.63
N GLU A 118 -4.68 -19.29 -8.77
CA GLU A 118 -3.87 -19.84 -7.68
C GLU A 118 -4.67 -20.10 -6.39
N GLY A 119 -6.00 -19.86 -6.43
CA GLY A 119 -6.94 -20.21 -5.38
C GLY A 119 -7.06 -19.15 -4.27
N ALA A 120 -6.70 -17.91 -4.53
CA ALA A 120 -6.91 -16.82 -3.57
C ALA A 120 -8.40 -16.54 -3.39
N GLY A 121 -8.91 -16.74 -2.17
CA GLY A 121 -10.27 -16.38 -1.77
C GLY A 121 -10.41 -14.92 -1.35
N ILE A 122 -9.30 -14.30 -0.96
CA ILE A 122 -9.20 -12.88 -0.55
C ILE A 122 -8.17 -12.21 -1.45
N ILE A 123 -8.55 -11.08 -2.07
CA ILE A 123 -7.65 -10.28 -2.92
C ILE A 123 -7.65 -8.85 -2.40
N ILE A 124 -6.48 -8.32 -2.11
CA ILE A 124 -6.26 -6.96 -1.57
C ILE A 124 -5.37 -6.20 -2.54
N ILE A 125 -5.70 -4.93 -2.80
CA ILE A 125 -4.92 -4.05 -3.68
C ILE A 125 -4.42 -2.86 -2.87
N ASP A 126 -3.10 -2.61 -2.86
CA ASP A 126 -2.50 -1.31 -2.55
C ASP A 126 -2.35 -0.53 -3.86
N PHE A 127 -3.12 0.53 -4.02
CA PHE A 127 -3.07 1.40 -5.18
C PHE A 127 -2.35 2.71 -4.85
N HIS A 128 -1.05 2.72 -5.11
CA HIS A 128 -0.17 3.85 -4.86
C HIS A 128 -0.32 4.92 -5.94
N ALA A 129 -1.17 5.91 -5.73
CA ALA A 129 -1.52 6.89 -6.73
C ALA A 129 -1.74 8.30 -6.15
N GLU A 130 -1.40 9.33 -6.91
CA GLU A 130 -1.59 10.73 -6.54
C GLU A 130 -3.05 11.15 -6.71
N ALA A 131 -3.64 10.88 -7.87
CA ALA A 131 -4.93 11.45 -8.24
C ALA A 131 -6.13 10.75 -7.58
N THR A 132 -6.92 11.48 -6.81
CA THR A 132 -8.16 10.98 -6.18
C THR A 132 -9.13 10.37 -7.20
N ALA A 133 -9.27 10.98 -8.38
CA ALA A 133 -10.16 10.47 -9.43
C ALA A 133 -9.70 9.10 -9.94
N GLU A 134 -8.39 8.90 -10.12
CA GLU A 134 -7.82 7.64 -10.54
C GLU A 134 -8.04 6.54 -9.49
N LYS A 135 -7.82 6.87 -8.20
CA LYS A 135 -8.11 5.97 -7.07
C LYS A 135 -9.57 5.54 -7.02
N LYS A 136 -10.50 6.49 -7.12
CA LYS A 136 -11.94 6.19 -7.13
C LYS A 136 -12.36 5.37 -8.35
N ALA A 137 -11.84 5.71 -9.53
CA ALA A 137 -12.13 4.97 -10.75
C ALA A 137 -11.64 3.51 -10.65
N MET A 138 -10.42 3.28 -10.13
CA MET A 138 -9.91 1.94 -9.91
C MET A 138 -10.78 1.18 -8.88
N GLY A 139 -11.16 1.82 -7.79
CA GLY A 139 -12.05 1.22 -6.78
C GLY A 139 -13.34 0.69 -7.40
N PHE A 140 -14.05 1.50 -8.18
CA PHE A 140 -15.27 1.07 -8.88
C PHE A 140 -15.00 0.02 -9.96
N TYR A 141 -13.87 0.12 -10.66
CA TYR A 141 -13.49 -0.83 -11.71
C TYR A 141 -13.31 -2.25 -11.18
N VAL A 142 -12.76 -2.40 -9.97
CA VAL A 142 -12.53 -3.70 -9.36
C VAL A 142 -13.64 -4.14 -8.38
N ASP A 143 -14.69 -3.32 -8.20
CA ASP A 143 -15.75 -3.59 -7.23
C ASP A 143 -16.45 -4.93 -7.47
N GLY A 144 -16.51 -5.76 -6.44
CA GLY A 144 -17.04 -7.12 -6.46
C GLY A 144 -16.09 -8.17 -7.03
N ARG A 145 -14.89 -7.77 -7.47
CA ARG A 145 -13.86 -8.66 -8.03
C ARG A 145 -12.71 -8.91 -7.06
N VAL A 146 -12.55 -8.01 -6.09
CA VAL A 146 -11.55 -8.05 -5.02
C VAL A 146 -12.19 -7.81 -3.66
N SER A 147 -11.51 -8.17 -2.60
CA SER A 147 -12.01 -8.00 -1.23
C SER A 147 -11.86 -6.57 -0.73
N ALA A 148 -10.70 -5.97 -0.95
CA ALA A 148 -10.43 -4.59 -0.56
C ALA A 148 -9.43 -3.91 -1.51
N ILE A 149 -9.56 -2.60 -1.66
CA ILE A 149 -8.59 -1.73 -2.30
C ILE A 149 -8.41 -0.48 -1.45
N PHE A 150 -7.17 -0.14 -1.17
CA PHE A 150 -6.83 1.08 -0.44
C PHE A 150 -5.77 1.89 -1.21
N GLY A 151 -5.87 3.19 -1.11
CA GLY A 151 -4.89 4.09 -1.68
C GLY A 151 -3.75 4.42 -0.71
N THR A 152 -2.58 4.70 -1.29
CA THR A 152 -1.39 5.22 -0.63
C THR A 152 -0.81 6.39 -1.45
N HIS A 153 0.29 6.98 -1.07
CA HIS A 153 1.06 8.05 -1.72
C HIS A 153 0.86 9.44 -1.12
N THR A 154 -0.37 9.88 -0.87
CA THR A 154 -0.60 11.30 -0.50
C THR A 154 -0.23 11.62 0.94
N HIS A 155 0.07 10.60 1.76
CA HIS A 155 0.41 10.71 3.17
C HIS A 155 -0.67 11.37 4.05
N THR A 156 -1.88 11.52 3.53
CA THR A 156 -3.00 12.15 4.25
C THR A 156 -4.17 11.19 4.30
N GLN A 157 -4.51 10.71 5.51
CA GLN A 157 -5.62 9.80 5.69
C GLN A 157 -6.94 10.47 5.31
N THR A 158 -7.68 9.84 4.39
CA THR A 158 -9.04 10.26 4.05
C THR A 158 -10.05 9.56 4.97
N ASN A 159 -11.26 10.10 5.06
CA ASN A 159 -12.34 9.55 5.88
C ASN A 159 -13.48 8.96 5.04
N ASP A 160 -13.17 8.56 3.81
CA ASP A 160 -14.14 8.02 2.86
C ASP A 160 -14.14 6.48 2.81
N ASN A 161 -13.64 5.84 3.87
CA ASN A 161 -13.67 4.39 4.00
C ASN A 161 -15.11 3.87 3.94
N GLN A 162 -15.36 2.91 3.06
CA GLN A 162 -16.69 2.40 2.75
C GLN A 162 -16.63 0.99 2.18
N ILE A 163 -17.79 0.37 2.08
CA ILE A 163 -17.99 -0.84 1.28
C ILE A 163 -18.69 -0.42 -0.01
N LEU A 164 -18.08 -0.70 -1.14
CA LEU A 164 -18.65 -0.41 -2.46
C LEU A 164 -19.86 -1.32 -2.74
N PRO A 165 -20.71 -0.96 -3.73
CA PRO A 165 -22.00 -1.63 -3.95
C PRO A 165 -21.93 -3.15 -4.15
N ASN A 166 -20.83 -3.68 -4.69
CA ASN A 166 -20.63 -5.12 -4.94
C ASN A 166 -19.83 -5.82 -3.83
N GLY A 167 -19.46 -5.11 -2.76
CA GLY A 167 -18.86 -5.69 -1.55
C GLY A 167 -17.37 -5.53 -1.40
N THR A 168 -16.70 -4.72 -2.23
CA THR A 168 -15.28 -4.38 -2.06
C THR A 168 -15.11 -3.29 -1.02
N GLY A 169 -14.22 -3.49 -0.04
CA GLY A 169 -13.80 -2.44 0.89
C GLY A 169 -12.93 -1.39 0.18
N TYR A 170 -13.15 -0.11 0.46
CA TYR A 170 -12.47 1.00 -0.21
C TYR A 170 -12.10 2.13 0.74
N ILE A 171 -10.95 2.71 0.53
CA ILE A 171 -10.55 4.03 1.05
C ILE A 171 -9.60 4.72 0.05
N THR A 172 -9.76 6.03 -0.11
CA THR A 172 -8.94 6.82 -1.04
C THR A 172 -7.48 6.88 -0.63
N ASP A 173 -7.16 7.10 0.65
CA ASP A 173 -5.79 7.03 1.16
C ASP A 173 -5.78 6.66 2.65
N ILE A 174 -4.90 5.73 3.01
CA ILE A 174 -4.78 5.26 4.40
C ILE A 174 -3.94 6.17 5.29
N GLY A 175 -3.30 7.20 4.73
CA GLY A 175 -2.43 8.12 5.45
C GLY A 175 -0.99 7.64 5.56
N MET A 176 -0.28 8.12 6.57
CA MET A 176 1.11 7.74 6.83
C MET A 176 1.32 7.37 8.30
N THR A 177 2.40 6.66 8.56
CA THR A 177 2.99 6.53 9.90
C THR A 177 4.21 7.43 9.96
N GLY A 178 4.15 8.46 10.81
CA GLY A 178 5.24 9.45 10.88
C GLY A 178 4.95 10.61 11.83
N PRO A 179 5.84 11.62 11.87
CA PRO A 179 5.75 12.75 12.78
C PRO A 179 4.44 13.52 12.60
N TYR A 180 3.72 13.71 13.70
CA TYR A 180 2.41 14.40 13.70
C TYR A 180 2.52 15.85 13.27
N TYR A 181 3.48 16.58 13.81
CA TYR A 181 3.71 17.99 13.48
C TYR A 181 4.75 18.13 12.35
N SER A 182 4.37 17.71 11.16
CA SER A 182 5.23 17.74 9.98
C SER A 182 4.45 18.12 8.72
N VAL A 183 5.14 18.42 7.65
CA VAL A 183 4.55 18.49 6.31
C VAL A 183 4.88 17.17 5.59
N LEU A 184 3.98 16.19 5.73
CA LEU A 184 4.12 14.86 5.13
C LEU A 184 5.44 14.15 5.54
N GLY A 185 5.85 14.31 6.82
CA GLY A 185 7.09 13.73 7.34
C GLY A 185 8.31 14.66 7.27
N VAL A 186 8.20 15.80 6.59
CA VAL A 186 9.27 16.80 6.46
C VAL A 186 9.07 17.92 7.48
N ALA A 187 10.18 18.49 7.98
CA ALA A 187 10.17 19.65 8.86
C ALA A 187 9.42 20.85 8.25
N VAL A 188 8.65 21.55 9.07
CA VAL A 188 7.67 22.55 8.61
C VAL A 188 8.35 23.73 7.91
N GLU A 189 9.41 24.30 8.50
CA GLU A 189 10.08 25.49 7.97
C GLU A 189 10.69 25.28 6.57
N PRO A 190 11.47 24.22 6.29
CA PRO A 190 11.99 23.95 4.95
C PRO A 190 10.88 23.72 3.92
N ALA A 191 9.79 23.05 4.32
CA ALA A 191 8.65 22.82 3.43
C ALA A 191 7.96 24.14 3.04
N ILE A 192 7.68 25.01 4.02
CA ILE A 192 7.11 26.36 3.79
C ILE A 192 8.04 27.18 2.91
N GLN A 193 9.34 27.22 3.21
CA GLN A 193 10.31 27.97 2.43
C GLN A 193 10.31 27.55 0.97
N LYS A 194 10.33 26.24 0.70
CA LYS A 194 10.29 25.70 -0.67
C LYS A 194 9.03 26.12 -1.41
N LEU A 195 7.86 25.96 -0.78
CA LEU A 195 6.57 26.26 -1.41
C LEU A 195 6.37 27.77 -1.61
N LYS A 196 6.84 28.60 -0.67
CA LYS A 196 6.72 30.06 -0.72
C LYS A 196 7.64 30.70 -1.76
N THR A 197 8.85 30.17 -1.91
CA THR A 197 9.89 30.84 -2.71
C THR A 197 10.20 30.15 -4.03
N GLY A 198 9.86 28.85 -4.17
CA GLY A 198 10.29 28.03 -5.30
C GLY A 198 11.79 27.70 -5.31
N LEU A 199 12.57 28.21 -4.36
CA LEU A 199 14.02 27.99 -4.31
C LEU A 199 14.36 26.54 -3.91
N PRO A 200 15.47 25.99 -4.41
CA PRO A 200 15.98 24.71 -3.95
C PRO A 200 16.17 24.73 -2.42
N THR A 201 15.50 23.82 -1.74
CA THR A 201 15.56 23.72 -0.27
C THR A 201 15.83 22.26 0.09
N ARG A 202 16.82 22.04 0.95
CA ARG A 202 17.09 20.70 1.48
C ARG A 202 16.00 20.34 2.50
N PHE A 203 15.23 19.29 2.20
CA PHE A 203 14.30 18.72 3.16
C PHE A 203 15.03 17.95 4.25
N ILE A 204 14.51 18.06 5.46
CA ILE A 204 14.97 17.37 6.66
C ILE A 204 13.75 16.62 7.19
N ASN A 205 13.92 15.36 7.53
CA ASN A 205 12.84 14.61 8.18
C ASN A 205 12.55 15.24 9.54
N GLU A 206 11.28 15.36 9.87
CA GLU A 206 10.86 15.82 11.19
C GLU A 206 11.01 14.69 12.22
N ASP A 207 11.35 15.06 13.43
CA ASP A 207 11.39 14.17 14.59
C ASP A 207 10.24 14.50 15.55
N GLY A 208 9.93 13.58 16.46
CA GLY A 208 8.97 13.83 17.55
C GLY A 208 7.87 12.78 17.65
N VAL A 209 6.72 13.20 18.20
CA VAL A 209 5.57 12.32 18.41
C VAL A 209 5.03 11.88 17.06
N CYS A 210 4.98 10.56 16.83
CA CYS A 210 4.47 9.97 15.60
C CYS A 210 3.00 9.59 15.73
N THR A 211 2.29 9.69 14.62
CA THR A 211 0.96 9.13 14.44
C THR A 211 1.05 7.90 13.56
N LEU A 212 0.34 6.84 13.92
CA LEU A 212 0.10 5.68 13.06
C LEU A 212 -1.28 5.85 12.43
N GLU A 213 -1.35 5.86 11.11
CA GLU A 213 -2.60 5.89 10.35
C GLU A 213 -2.73 4.61 9.51
N GLY A 214 -3.97 4.17 9.30
CA GLY A 214 -4.28 2.96 8.54
C GLY A 214 -5.78 2.70 8.44
N CYS A 215 -6.13 1.60 7.80
CA CYS A 215 -7.51 1.14 7.68
C CYS A 215 -7.60 -0.37 7.97
N LEU A 216 -8.56 -0.75 8.81
CA LEU A 216 -8.91 -2.15 9.05
C LEU A 216 -10.07 -2.53 8.13
N PHE A 217 -9.93 -3.63 7.41
CA PHE A 217 -11.00 -4.26 6.63
C PHE A 217 -11.34 -5.61 7.26
N GLU A 218 -12.60 -5.79 7.66
CA GLU A 218 -13.10 -7.10 8.07
C GLU A 218 -13.70 -7.80 6.85
N ILE A 219 -13.13 -8.95 6.50
CA ILE A 219 -13.48 -9.68 5.29
C ILE A 219 -14.08 -11.04 5.68
N ASP A 220 -15.24 -11.36 5.12
CA ASP A 220 -15.84 -12.68 5.26
C ASP A 220 -15.08 -13.70 4.39
N GLU A 221 -14.50 -14.70 5.01
CA GLU A 221 -13.62 -15.69 4.34
C GLU A 221 -14.35 -16.52 3.28
N LYS A 222 -15.68 -16.72 3.42
CA LYS A 222 -16.44 -17.56 2.50
C LYS A 222 -16.81 -16.83 1.22
N SER A 223 -17.19 -15.57 1.34
CA SER A 223 -17.61 -14.74 0.21
C SER A 223 -16.46 -13.92 -0.38
N GLY A 224 -15.36 -13.74 0.36
CA GLY A 224 -14.27 -12.82 0.02
C GLY A 224 -14.67 -11.35 0.08
N LYS A 225 -15.86 -11.01 0.59
CA LYS A 225 -16.37 -9.63 0.65
C LYS A 225 -16.02 -8.95 1.96
N THR A 226 -15.74 -7.66 1.89
CA THR A 226 -15.62 -6.81 3.07
C THR A 226 -16.99 -6.63 3.74
N VAL A 227 -17.04 -6.82 5.04
CA VAL A 227 -18.26 -6.67 5.87
C VAL A 227 -18.18 -5.45 6.79
N ASN A 228 -16.98 -4.94 7.06
CA ASN A 228 -16.78 -3.73 7.85
C ASN A 228 -15.45 -3.04 7.49
N THR A 229 -15.40 -1.71 7.65
CA THR A 229 -14.18 -0.91 7.50
C THR A 229 -14.04 0.05 8.66
N LYS A 230 -12.81 0.21 9.17
CA LYS A 230 -12.54 1.12 10.30
C LYS A 230 -11.21 1.83 10.12
N LEU A 231 -11.22 3.15 10.26
CA LEU A 231 -9.99 3.94 10.32
C LEU A 231 -9.23 3.64 11.62
N ILE A 232 -7.92 3.57 11.48
CA ILE A 232 -6.97 3.51 12.60
C ILE A 232 -6.21 4.83 12.60
N ARG A 233 -6.17 5.48 13.76
CA ARG A 233 -5.32 6.65 14.02
C ARG A 233 -4.92 6.62 15.49
N ARG A 234 -3.63 6.58 15.74
CA ARG A 234 -3.06 6.50 17.10
C ARG A 234 -1.79 7.31 17.21
#